data_8d052dfe09dbac78091cf7233b872d0c
#
_entry.id   8d052dfe09dbac78091cf7233b872d0c
#
_cell.length_a   1.000
_cell.length_b   1.000
_cell.length_c   1.000
_cell.angle_alpha   90.00
_cell.angle_beta   90.00
_cell.angle_gamma   90.00
#
_symmetry.space_group_name_H-M   'P 1'
#
loop_
_entity.id
_entity.type
_entity.pdbx_description
1 polymer ?
#
loop_
_entity_poly.entity_id
_entity_poly.type
_entity_poly.pdbx_seq_one_letter_code
_entity_poly.pdbx_strand_id
1 'polypeptide(L)'
;DTAFGAGGSPLETLERVFLAHVAFVARHPGVPRILYHELQRPAGAAAQVRLRTMVSGYRARLARLVGDAKAAGQLSGTLDADAAAVHLIGAVQGLVMQATLFGGERGMPQAARRTWALLLDGLRGGRG
;
A
#
# COMPACT_ATOMS: atom_id res chain seq x y z
N ASP A 1 4.76 0.36 -11.32
CA ASP A 1 5.16 1.21 -11.92
C ASP A 1 4.45 2.22 -12.81
N THR A 2 3.44 1.89 -13.71
CA THR A 2 2.67 2.90 -14.42
C THR A 2 1.89 3.81 -13.46
N ALA A 3 1.39 3.27 -12.36
CA ALA A 3 0.64 4.06 -11.39
C ALA A 3 1.49 5.17 -10.77
N PHE A 4 2.78 4.90 -10.50
CA PHE A 4 3.69 5.92 -9.99
C PHE A 4 4.01 7.00 -11.02
N GLY A 5 4.06 6.64 -12.29
CA GLY A 5 4.52 7.54 -13.34
C GLY A 5 3.44 8.26 -14.13
N ALA A 6 2.17 8.09 -13.79
CA ALA A 6 1.07 8.60 -14.61
C ALA A 6 0.79 10.10 -14.45
N GLY A 7 1.54 10.80 -13.61
CA GLY A 7 1.37 12.23 -13.42
C GLY A 7 0.35 12.57 -12.33
N GLY A 8 0.09 13.87 -12.16
CA GLY A 8 -0.77 14.38 -11.12
C GLY A 8 0.00 14.78 -9.87
N SER A 9 -0.73 15.26 -8.85
CA SER A 9 -0.10 15.67 -7.59
C SER A 9 0.42 14.46 -6.82
N PRO A 10 1.32 14.67 -5.83
CA PRO A 10 1.77 13.55 -4.99
C PRO A 10 0.63 12.79 -4.34
N LEU A 11 -0.38 13.47 -3.83
CA LEU A 11 -1.51 12.80 -3.19
C LEU A 11 -2.35 12.01 -4.18
N GLU A 12 -2.58 12.57 -5.38
CA GLU A 12 -3.28 11.85 -6.43
C GLU A 12 -2.53 10.59 -6.84
N THR A 13 -1.20 10.69 -6.92
CA THR A 13 -0.35 9.54 -7.24
C THR A 13 -0.44 8.49 -6.14
N LEU A 14 -0.42 8.92 -4.88
CA LEU A 14 -0.49 8.01 -3.74
C LEU A 14 -1.80 7.22 -3.75
N GLU A 15 -2.92 7.91 -3.98
CA GLU A 15 -4.23 7.25 -4.10
C GLU A 15 -4.25 6.25 -5.24
N ARG A 16 -3.74 6.66 -6.40
CA ARG A 16 -3.71 5.81 -7.59
C ARG A 16 -2.88 4.55 -7.35
N VAL A 17 -1.71 4.70 -6.70
CA VAL A 17 -0.84 3.57 -6.38
C VAL A 17 -1.53 2.60 -5.42
N PHE A 18 -2.18 3.13 -4.38
CA PHE A 18 -2.90 2.30 -3.42
C PHE A 18 -4.00 1.50 -4.10
N LEU A 19 -4.84 2.17 -4.89
CA LEU A 19 -5.95 1.50 -5.58
C LEU A 19 -5.45 0.50 -6.61
N ALA A 20 -4.36 0.82 -7.31
CA ALA A 20 -3.77 -0.09 -8.30
C ALA A 20 -3.21 -1.34 -7.62
N HIS A 21 -2.60 -1.19 -6.44
CA HIS A 21 -2.08 -2.33 -5.69
C HIS A 21 -3.21 -3.28 -5.31
N VAL A 22 -4.31 -2.74 -4.78
CA VAL A 22 -5.46 -3.58 -4.42
C VAL A 22 -6.04 -4.25 -5.65
N ALA A 23 -6.17 -3.52 -6.75
CA ALA A 23 -6.70 -4.09 -8.00
C ALA A 23 -5.81 -5.23 -8.51
N PHE A 24 -4.49 -5.07 -8.39
CA PHE A 24 -3.54 -6.10 -8.81
C PHE A 24 -3.73 -7.38 -7.99
N VAL A 25 -3.77 -7.27 -6.65
CA VAL A 25 -3.92 -8.48 -5.82
C VAL A 25 -5.30 -9.10 -5.97
N ALA A 26 -6.32 -8.31 -6.27
CA ALA A 26 -7.65 -8.85 -6.52
C ALA A 26 -7.68 -9.70 -7.80
N ARG A 27 -6.91 -9.29 -8.82
CA ARG A 27 -6.82 -10.05 -10.07
C ARG A 27 -5.85 -11.23 -10.00
N HIS A 28 -4.91 -11.19 -9.05
CA HIS A 28 -3.88 -12.21 -8.90
C HIS A 28 -3.82 -12.73 -7.47
N PRO A 29 -4.87 -13.42 -7.00
CA PRO A 29 -4.94 -13.84 -5.60
C PRO A 29 -3.85 -14.84 -5.20
N GLY A 30 -3.20 -15.47 -6.17
CA GLY A 30 -2.08 -16.36 -5.87
C GLY A 30 -0.83 -15.64 -5.38
N VAL A 31 -0.67 -14.35 -5.71
CA VAL A 31 0.53 -13.59 -5.33
C VAL A 31 0.65 -13.47 -3.80
N PRO A 32 -0.38 -13.02 -3.06
CA PRO A 32 -0.28 -12.98 -1.60
C PRO A 32 0.02 -14.34 -0.99
N ARG A 33 -0.51 -15.42 -1.55
CA ARG A 33 -0.26 -16.78 -1.04
C ARG A 33 1.21 -17.15 -1.17
N ILE A 34 1.82 -16.81 -2.31
CA ILE A 34 3.24 -17.05 -2.54
C ILE A 34 4.07 -16.26 -1.52
N LEU A 35 3.73 -14.99 -1.29
CA LEU A 35 4.44 -14.15 -0.34
C LEU A 35 4.38 -14.72 1.07
N TYR A 36 3.19 -15.12 1.54
CA TYR A 36 3.05 -15.72 2.85
C TYR A 36 3.81 -17.03 2.97
N HIS A 37 3.83 -17.82 1.90
CA HIS A 37 4.62 -19.06 1.88
C HIS A 37 6.12 -18.77 2.04
N GLU A 38 6.62 -17.75 1.33
CA GLU A 38 8.03 -17.38 1.41
C GLU A 38 8.43 -16.90 2.81
N LEU A 39 7.50 -16.27 3.55
CA LEU A 39 7.78 -15.81 4.91
C LEU A 39 8.08 -16.96 5.87
N GLN A 40 7.66 -18.19 5.54
CA GLN A 40 7.90 -19.36 6.37
C GLN A 40 9.27 -20.00 6.11
N ARG A 41 9.99 -19.54 5.09
CA ARG A 41 11.33 -20.05 4.78
C ARG A 41 12.37 -19.42 5.70
N PRO A 42 13.54 -20.09 5.85
CA PRO A 42 14.64 -19.52 6.63
C PRO A 42 15.01 -18.13 6.11
N ALA A 43 15.40 -17.25 7.02
CA ALA A 43 15.66 -15.83 6.71
C ALA A 43 16.74 -15.63 5.65
N GLY A 44 17.69 -16.57 5.52
CA GLY A 44 18.77 -16.46 4.57
C GLY A 44 18.45 -16.99 3.18
N ALA A 45 17.25 -17.54 2.95
CA ALA A 45 16.91 -18.09 1.64
C ALA A 45 16.93 -16.99 0.57
N ALA A 46 17.47 -17.30 -0.61
CA ALA A 46 17.63 -16.32 -1.68
C ALA A 46 16.30 -15.68 -2.07
N ALA A 47 15.23 -16.46 -2.13
CA ALA A 47 13.92 -15.93 -2.49
C ALA A 47 13.42 -14.92 -1.44
N GLN A 48 13.68 -15.19 -0.16
CA GLN A 48 13.27 -14.28 0.90
C GLN A 48 14.09 -12.99 0.87
N VAL A 49 15.37 -13.07 0.55
CA VAL A 49 16.21 -11.88 0.39
C VAL A 49 15.69 -11.00 -0.75
N ARG A 50 15.34 -11.62 -1.89
CA ARG A 50 14.77 -10.88 -3.02
C ARG A 50 13.43 -10.24 -2.66
N LEU A 51 12.59 -10.96 -1.93
CA LEU A 51 11.31 -10.43 -1.48
C LEU A 51 11.51 -9.22 -0.58
N ARG A 52 12.45 -9.30 0.35
CA ARG A 52 12.77 -8.20 1.24
C ARG A 52 13.21 -6.96 0.47
N THR A 53 14.06 -7.14 -0.53
CA THR A 53 14.56 -6.06 -1.37
C THR A 53 13.39 -5.40 -2.13
N MET A 54 12.51 -6.21 -2.71
CA MET A 54 11.36 -5.70 -3.45
C MET A 54 10.41 -4.90 -2.55
N VAL A 55 10.07 -5.44 -1.38
CA VAL A 55 9.17 -4.77 -0.45
C VAL A 55 9.80 -3.50 0.10
N SER A 56 11.09 -3.52 0.43
CA SER A 56 11.81 -2.33 0.88
C SER A 56 11.79 -1.23 -0.17
N GLY A 57 11.99 -1.58 -1.44
CA GLY A 57 11.94 -0.61 -2.53
C GLY A 57 10.57 0.01 -2.69
N TYR A 58 9.54 -0.80 -2.63
CA TYR A 58 8.15 -0.32 -2.72
C TYR A 58 7.81 0.61 -1.54
N ARG A 59 8.18 0.19 -0.33
CA ARG A 59 7.96 1.00 0.87
C ARG A 59 8.67 2.35 0.77
N ALA A 60 9.91 2.36 0.27
CA ALA A 60 10.68 3.59 0.11
C ALA A 60 10.01 4.53 -0.89
N ARG A 61 9.46 3.99 -1.99
CA ARG A 61 8.75 4.82 -2.97
C ARG A 61 7.48 5.42 -2.38
N LEU A 62 6.74 4.66 -1.59
CA LEU A 62 5.55 5.18 -0.91
C LEU A 62 5.92 6.27 0.09
N ALA A 63 6.98 6.04 0.88
CA ALA A 63 7.42 7.05 1.85
C ALA A 63 7.83 8.34 1.16
N ARG A 64 8.47 8.25 0.00
CA ARG A 64 8.85 9.43 -0.78
C ARG A 64 7.61 10.19 -1.24
N LEU A 65 6.60 9.48 -1.74
CA LEU A 65 5.34 10.12 -2.15
C LEU A 65 4.66 10.81 -0.98
N VAL A 66 4.65 10.17 0.18
CA VAL A 66 4.09 10.79 1.39
C VAL A 66 4.86 12.06 1.72
N GLY A 67 6.19 12.02 1.65
CA GLY A 67 7.02 13.19 1.88
C GLY A 67 6.74 14.31 0.89
N ASP A 68 6.55 13.97 -0.38
CA ASP A 68 6.22 14.95 -1.41
C ASP A 68 4.86 15.58 -1.16
N ALA A 69 3.88 14.78 -0.74
CA ALA A 69 2.54 15.28 -0.41
C ALA A 69 2.56 16.19 0.81
N LYS A 70 3.39 15.87 1.81
CA LYS A 70 3.61 16.74 2.96
C LYS A 70 4.19 18.08 2.53
N ALA A 71 5.23 18.04 1.70
CA ALA A 71 5.88 19.26 1.21
C ALA A 71 4.92 20.12 0.38
N ALA A 72 3.98 19.49 -0.32
CA ALA A 72 2.97 20.20 -1.10
C ALA A 72 1.79 20.69 -0.27
N GLY A 73 1.78 20.47 1.03
CA GLY A 73 0.69 20.89 1.91
C GLY A 73 -0.56 20.03 1.80
N GLN A 74 -0.47 18.87 1.18
CA GLN A 74 -1.62 17.99 0.96
C GLN A 74 -1.87 17.05 2.13
N LEU A 75 -0.86 16.79 2.95
CA LEU A 75 -0.95 15.92 4.13
C LEU A 75 -0.37 16.65 5.34
N SER A 76 -0.67 16.15 6.53
CA SER A 76 -0.18 16.73 7.76
C SER A 76 1.35 16.87 7.75
N GLY A 77 1.85 18.03 8.10
CA GLY A 77 3.30 18.30 8.15
C GLY A 77 4.03 17.51 9.23
N THR A 78 3.30 17.00 10.23
CA THR A 78 3.89 16.21 11.31
C THR A 78 3.83 14.70 11.06
N LEU A 79 3.31 14.29 9.90
CA LEU A 79 3.14 12.89 9.57
C LEU A 79 4.49 12.20 9.40
N ASP A 80 4.64 11.02 10.03
CA ASP A 80 5.80 10.17 9.84
C ASP A 80 5.64 9.43 8.50
N ALA A 81 6.44 9.79 7.50
CA ALA A 81 6.31 9.24 6.15
C ALA A 81 6.58 7.74 6.11
N ASP A 82 7.56 7.26 6.88
CA ASP A 82 7.87 5.83 6.91
C ASP A 82 6.75 5.03 7.56
N ALA A 83 6.21 5.52 8.66
CA ALA A 83 5.07 4.88 9.31
C ALA A 83 3.85 4.86 8.40
N ALA A 84 3.62 5.95 7.67
CA ALA A 84 2.51 6.02 6.72
C ALA A 84 2.66 4.97 5.61
N ALA A 85 3.88 4.79 5.09
CA ALA A 85 4.13 3.79 4.06
C ALA A 85 3.82 2.37 4.55
N VAL A 86 4.28 2.03 5.76
CA VAL A 86 3.99 0.73 6.36
C VAL A 86 2.49 0.56 6.57
N HIS A 87 1.81 1.61 7.00
CA HIS A 87 0.37 1.59 7.24
C HIS A 87 -0.41 1.33 5.94
N LEU A 88 0.01 1.98 4.85
CA LEU A 88 -0.63 1.77 3.54
C LEU A 88 -0.46 0.33 3.05
N ILE A 89 0.74 -0.22 3.19
CA ILE A 89 0.99 -1.62 2.83
C ILE A 89 0.16 -2.55 3.70
N GLY A 90 0.10 -2.28 5.00
CA GLY A 90 -0.70 -3.06 5.94
C GLY A 90 -2.18 -3.03 5.62
N ALA A 91 -2.68 -1.89 5.14
CA ALA A 91 -4.09 -1.79 4.74
C ALA A 91 -4.40 -2.73 3.57
N VAL A 92 -3.50 -2.83 2.58
CA VAL A 92 -3.67 -3.79 1.49
C VAL A 92 -3.68 -5.21 2.03
N GLN A 93 -2.74 -5.53 2.93
CA GLN A 93 -2.67 -6.85 3.54
C GLN A 93 -3.94 -7.19 4.33
N GLY A 94 -4.49 -6.21 5.03
CA GLY A 94 -5.73 -6.38 5.76
C GLY A 94 -6.90 -6.67 4.83
N LEU A 95 -6.98 -5.97 3.70
CA LEU A 95 -8.03 -6.21 2.72
C LEU A 95 -7.90 -7.63 2.13
N VAL A 96 -6.68 -8.07 1.85
CA VAL A 96 -6.44 -9.43 1.35
C VAL A 96 -6.87 -10.46 2.39
N MET A 97 -6.52 -10.27 3.65
CA MET A 97 -6.89 -11.18 4.72
C MET A 97 -8.41 -11.31 4.84
N GLN A 98 -9.11 -10.18 4.82
CA GLN A 98 -10.57 -10.18 4.91
C GLN A 98 -11.18 -10.89 3.71
N ALA A 99 -10.68 -10.62 2.50
CA ALA A 99 -11.19 -11.26 1.30
C ALA A 99 -10.94 -12.77 1.32
N THR A 100 -9.77 -13.19 1.79
CA THR A 100 -9.42 -14.61 1.87
C THR A 100 -10.33 -15.35 2.84
N LEU A 101 -10.60 -14.75 4.00
CA LEU A 101 -11.43 -15.39 5.02
C LEU A 101 -12.91 -15.40 4.66
N PHE A 102 -13.40 -14.37 4.00
CA PHE A 102 -14.84 -14.19 3.81
C PHE A 102 -15.27 -14.19 2.34
N GLY A 103 -14.36 -14.49 1.41
CA GLY A 103 -14.71 -14.65 0.00
C GLY A 103 -15.05 -13.36 -0.72
N GLY A 104 -14.38 -12.26 -0.38
CA GLY A 104 -14.73 -10.95 -0.88
C GLY A 104 -13.85 -10.36 -1.97
N GLU A 105 -13.16 -11.19 -2.78
CA GLU A 105 -12.24 -10.67 -3.79
C GLU A 105 -12.90 -9.72 -4.78
N ARG A 106 -14.15 -9.98 -5.17
CA ARG A 106 -14.88 -9.11 -6.09
C ARG A 106 -15.16 -7.73 -5.51
N GLY A 107 -15.33 -7.67 -4.18
CA GLY A 107 -15.60 -6.42 -3.49
C GLY A 107 -14.35 -5.64 -3.10
N MET A 108 -13.15 -6.16 -3.38
CA MET A 108 -11.91 -5.49 -2.95
C MET A 108 -11.75 -4.08 -3.50
N PRO A 109 -12.05 -3.80 -4.79
CA PRO A 109 -11.91 -2.41 -5.27
C PRO A 109 -12.78 -1.41 -4.52
N GLN A 110 -14.03 -1.78 -4.18
CA GLN A 110 -14.89 -0.90 -3.41
C GLN A 110 -14.42 -0.77 -1.98
N ALA A 111 -13.99 -1.88 -1.37
CA ALA A 111 -13.41 -1.86 -0.03
C ALA A 111 -12.16 -0.99 0.00
N ALA A 112 -11.35 -1.01 -1.06
CA ALA A 112 -10.16 -0.17 -1.17
C ALA A 112 -10.52 1.31 -1.13
N ARG A 113 -11.58 1.72 -1.84
CA ARG A 113 -12.00 3.12 -1.84
C ARG A 113 -12.46 3.57 -0.46
N ARG A 114 -13.22 2.72 0.22
CA ARG A 114 -13.68 3.02 1.59
C ARG A 114 -12.50 3.10 2.54
N THR A 115 -11.54 2.18 2.40
CA THR A 115 -10.33 2.17 3.22
C THR A 115 -9.49 3.40 2.92
N TRP A 116 -9.36 3.78 1.65
CA TRP A 116 -8.61 4.98 1.28
C TRP A 116 -9.20 6.22 1.94
N ALA A 117 -10.52 6.37 1.93
CA ALA A 117 -11.16 7.53 2.55
C ALA A 117 -10.81 7.65 4.02
N LEU A 118 -10.80 6.51 4.73
CA LEU A 118 -10.44 6.47 6.14
C LEU A 118 -8.95 6.80 6.35
N LEU A 119 -8.09 6.22 5.52
CA LEU A 119 -6.66 6.49 5.58
C LEU A 119 -6.37 7.96 5.32
N LEU A 120 -7.05 8.54 4.34
CA LEU A 120 -6.83 9.93 3.96
C LEU A 120 -7.16 10.88 5.11
N ASP A 121 -8.25 10.62 5.83
CA ASP A 121 -8.60 11.43 7.00
C ASP A 121 -7.47 11.40 8.04
N GLY A 122 -6.91 10.22 8.30
CA GLY A 122 -5.79 10.09 9.22
C GLY A 122 -4.52 10.77 8.73
N LEU A 123 -4.23 10.62 7.43
CA LEU A 123 -3.04 11.21 6.83
C LEU A 123 -3.10 12.74 6.81
N ARG A 124 -4.29 13.32 6.72
CA ARG A 124 -4.49 14.76 6.76
C ARG A 124 -4.46 15.31 8.19
N GLY A 125 -4.47 14.46 9.18
CA GLY A 125 -4.45 14.87 10.57
C GLY A 125 -5.83 15.06 11.19
N GLY A 126 -6.90 14.83 10.46
CA GLY A 126 -8.26 14.81 10.98
C GLY A 126 -8.82 16.13 11.47
N ARG A 127 -7.99 17.16 11.63
CA ARG A 127 -8.42 18.49 12.08
C ARG A 127 -7.67 19.55 11.33
N GLY A 128 -8.41 20.45 10.82
CA GLY A 128 -7.87 21.54 10.04
C GLY A 128 -6.94 22.42 10.82
#